data_e1a103cb72f76fa8b4ce32b367ed0c43
#
_entry.id   e1a103cb72f76fa8b4ce32b367ed0c43
#
_cell.length_a   1.000
_cell.length_b   1.000
_cell.length_c   1.000
_cell.angle_alpha   90.00
_cell.angle_beta   90.00
_cell.angle_gamma   90.00
#
_symmetry.space_group_name_H-M   'P 1'
#
loop_
_entity.id
_entity.type
_entity.pdbx_description
1 polymer ?
#
loop_
_entity_poly.entity_id
_entity_poly.type
_entity_poly.pdbx_seq_one_letter_code
_entity_poly.pdbx_strand_id
1 'polypeptide(L)'
;LHLSLRRQRQMCIRDRLEVDLIPQGTLAERCRAGGAGIPAFYTPAGYGTEISEGKEVRIYKGKPHILETALTADFSFVKAWKGDTAGNLIYKGTARNFNPLMAMAGKITVAEVEELVEAGKLDPNQIHTPGIFVQRIVQGVNYEKRIEQLTVRKKTHDVK
;
A
#
# COMPACT_ATOMS: atom_id res chain seq x y z
N LEU A 1 -16.94 -5.33 -13.00
CA LEU A 1 -15.88 -5.37 -11.97
C LEU A 1 -15.91 -6.66 -11.13
N HIS A 2 -17.11 -7.20 -10.80
CA HIS A 2 -17.21 -8.41 -9.97
C HIS A 2 -16.75 -9.72 -10.63
N LEU A 3 -16.80 -9.82 -11.95
CA LEU A 3 -16.42 -11.04 -12.67
C LEU A 3 -14.90 -11.27 -12.76
N SER A 4 -14.11 -10.19 -12.86
CA SER A 4 -12.65 -10.28 -12.89
C SER A 4 -12.08 -10.67 -11.53
N LEU A 5 -12.62 -10.11 -10.44
CA LEU A 5 -12.26 -10.46 -9.06
C LEU A 5 -12.62 -11.91 -8.72
N ARG A 6 -13.78 -12.40 -9.17
CA ARG A 6 -14.15 -13.82 -9.02
C ARG A 6 -13.21 -14.76 -9.78
N ARG A 7 -12.76 -14.40 -10.99
CA ARG A 7 -11.79 -15.20 -11.75
C ARG A 7 -10.42 -15.24 -11.07
N GLN A 8 -9.94 -14.12 -10.56
CA GLN A 8 -8.67 -14.07 -9.80
C GLN A 8 -8.78 -14.91 -8.52
N ARG A 9 -9.87 -14.79 -7.76
CA ARG A 9 -10.12 -15.61 -6.57
C ARG A 9 -10.15 -17.10 -6.91
N GLN A 10 -10.80 -17.50 -8.01
CA GLN A 10 -10.82 -18.90 -8.46
C GLN A 10 -9.44 -19.41 -8.91
N MET A 11 -8.63 -18.57 -9.54
CA MET A 11 -7.24 -18.92 -9.88
C MET A 11 -6.40 -19.15 -8.61
N CYS A 12 -6.44 -18.23 -7.66
CA CYS A 12 -5.70 -18.35 -6.40
C CYS A 12 -6.09 -19.63 -5.62
N ILE A 13 -7.39 -19.94 -5.53
CA ILE A 13 -7.87 -21.16 -4.86
C ILE A 13 -7.40 -22.43 -5.59
N ARG A 14 -7.37 -22.44 -6.93
CA ARG A 14 -6.87 -23.57 -7.72
C ARG A 14 -5.36 -23.77 -7.55
N ASP A 15 -4.61 -22.68 -7.40
CA ASP A 15 -3.14 -22.71 -7.24
C ASP A 15 -2.69 -22.92 -5.80
N ARG A 16 -3.61 -23.31 -4.89
CA ARG A 16 -3.36 -23.59 -3.47
C ARG A 16 -2.79 -22.41 -2.69
N LEU A 17 -3.14 -21.20 -3.08
CA LEU A 17 -2.84 -20.00 -2.31
C LEU A 17 -3.93 -19.80 -1.24
N GLU A 18 -3.50 -19.56 -0.02
CA GLU A 18 -4.38 -19.03 1.03
C GLU A 18 -4.62 -17.54 0.75
N VAL A 19 -5.89 -17.14 0.67
CA VAL A 19 -6.26 -15.77 0.30
C VAL A 19 -7.24 -15.19 1.31
N ASP A 20 -6.80 -14.19 2.03
CA ASP A 20 -7.64 -13.39 2.91
C ASP A 20 -8.15 -12.14 2.19
N LEU A 21 -9.46 -11.93 2.23
CA LEU A 21 -10.08 -10.72 1.71
C LEU A 21 -10.21 -9.69 2.84
N ILE A 22 -9.61 -8.53 2.62
CA ILE A 22 -9.61 -7.43 3.57
C ILE A 22 -10.15 -6.17 2.87
N PRO A 23 -11.05 -5.38 3.51
CA PRO A 23 -11.43 -4.09 2.96
C PRO A 23 -10.22 -3.19 2.79
N GLN A 24 -10.12 -2.48 1.66
CA GLN A 24 -8.93 -1.69 1.33
C GLN A 24 -8.54 -0.68 2.42
N GLY A 25 -9.52 0.02 3.01
CA GLY A 25 -9.26 0.95 4.11
C GLY A 25 -8.76 0.25 5.37
N THR A 26 -9.28 -0.94 5.68
CA THR A 26 -8.79 -1.76 6.79
C THR A 26 -7.35 -2.22 6.57
N LEU A 27 -6.99 -2.62 5.34
CA LEU A 27 -5.62 -2.99 5.02
C LEU A 27 -4.65 -1.81 5.21
N ALA A 28 -5.04 -0.62 4.73
CA ALA A 28 -4.26 0.61 4.93
C ALA A 28 -4.05 0.92 6.42
N GLU A 29 -5.11 0.83 7.21
CA GLU A 29 -5.04 1.09 8.66
C GLU A 29 -4.25 0.02 9.41
N ARG A 30 -4.32 -1.24 9.02
CA ARG A 30 -3.48 -2.32 9.58
C ARG A 30 -2.00 -2.05 9.37
N CYS A 31 -1.59 -1.60 8.16
CA CYS A 31 -0.21 -1.18 7.89
C CYS A 31 0.20 0.03 8.73
N ARG A 32 -0.68 1.06 8.82
CA ARG A 32 -0.42 2.25 9.63
C ARG A 32 -0.28 1.90 11.11
N ALA A 33 -1.19 1.09 11.64
CA ALA A 33 -1.16 0.65 13.03
C ALA A 33 0.15 -0.12 13.34
N GLY A 34 0.55 -1.03 12.45
CA GLY A 34 1.80 -1.78 12.57
C GLY A 34 3.02 -0.87 12.65
N GLY A 35 3.12 0.10 11.76
CA GLY A 35 4.21 1.08 11.74
C GLY A 35 4.21 2.04 12.95
N ALA A 36 3.05 2.27 13.55
CA ALA A 36 2.90 3.11 14.74
C ALA A 36 3.01 2.34 16.07
N GLY A 37 3.23 1.02 16.03
CA GLY A 37 3.28 0.18 17.22
C GLY A 37 1.92 -0.05 17.91
N ILE A 38 0.81 0.19 17.18
CA ILE A 38 -0.56 -0.05 17.66
C ILE A 38 -0.91 -1.50 17.33
N PRO A 39 -1.13 -2.39 18.32
CA PRO A 39 -1.29 -3.82 18.05
C PRO A 39 -2.61 -4.19 17.37
N ALA A 40 -3.67 -3.43 17.63
CA ALA A 40 -5.02 -3.68 17.11
C ALA A 40 -5.89 -2.43 17.20
N PHE A 41 -6.97 -2.41 16.42
CA PHE A 41 -7.96 -1.32 16.42
C PHE A 41 -9.36 -1.86 16.09
N TYR A 42 -10.39 -1.09 16.39
CA TYR A 42 -11.77 -1.43 16.05
C TYR A 42 -12.25 -0.64 14.84
N THR A 43 -12.92 -1.31 13.89
CA THR A 43 -13.48 -0.70 12.69
C THR A 43 -14.90 -1.23 12.41
N PRO A 44 -15.82 -0.39 11.92
CA PRO A 44 -17.12 -0.87 11.45
C PRO A 44 -17.06 -1.54 10.08
N ALA A 45 -15.94 -1.38 9.35
CA ALA A 45 -15.79 -1.93 8.00
C ALA A 45 -15.77 -3.46 8.03
N GLY A 46 -16.65 -4.08 7.24
CA GLY A 46 -16.76 -5.53 7.14
C GLY A 46 -17.64 -6.19 8.20
N TYR A 47 -18.20 -5.46 9.16
CA TYR A 47 -19.17 -6.03 10.10
C TYR A 47 -20.40 -6.57 9.37
N GLY A 48 -20.88 -7.75 9.78
CA GLY A 48 -22.02 -8.43 9.16
C GLY A 48 -21.73 -9.14 7.83
N THR A 49 -20.45 -9.29 7.49
CA THR A 49 -19.98 -10.04 6.32
C THR A 49 -19.09 -11.20 6.77
N GLU A 50 -18.70 -12.10 5.84
CA GLU A 50 -17.74 -13.18 6.07
C GLU A 50 -16.44 -12.70 6.75
N ILE A 51 -16.06 -11.42 6.52
CA ILE A 51 -14.85 -10.81 7.10
C ILE A 51 -14.94 -10.68 8.62
N SER A 52 -16.14 -10.57 9.17
CA SER A 52 -16.37 -10.43 10.63
C SER A 52 -16.45 -11.76 11.39
N GLU A 53 -16.46 -12.88 10.70
CA GLU A 53 -16.57 -14.19 11.33
C GLU A 53 -15.37 -14.49 12.25
N GLY A 54 -15.65 -14.90 13.48
CA GLY A 54 -14.63 -15.22 14.47
C GLY A 54 -13.90 -14.01 15.08
N LYS A 55 -14.23 -12.78 14.70
CA LYS A 55 -13.61 -11.56 15.25
C LYS A 55 -14.39 -11.02 16.45
N GLU A 56 -13.67 -10.46 17.41
CA GLU A 56 -14.28 -9.76 18.55
C GLU A 56 -15.09 -8.55 18.06
N VAL A 57 -16.30 -8.37 18.61
CA VAL A 57 -17.19 -7.26 18.28
C VAL A 57 -17.40 -6.40 19.53
N ARG A 58 -17.26 -5.09 19.38
CA ARG A 58 -17.63 -4.10 20.41
C ARG A 58 -18.55 -3.02 19.84
N ILE A 59 -19.41 -2.50 20.70
CA ILE A 59 -20.34 -1.44 20.36
C ILE A 59 -19.75 -0.09 20.77
N TYR A 60 -19.53 0.79 19.79
CA TYR A 60 -19.13 2.17 20.01
C TYR A 60 -20.19 3.13 19.48
N LYS A 61 -20.72 4.00 20.35
CA LYS A 61 -21.77 4.96 19.98
C LYS A 61 -22.97 4.31 19.25
N GLY A 62 -23.40 3.13 19.75
CA GLY A 62 -24.50 2.38 19.16
C GLY A 62 -24.21 1.63 17.84
N LYS A 63 -22.96 1.64 17.37
CA LYS A 63 -22.55 0.96 16.14
C LYS A 63 -21.58 -0.19 16.45
N PRO A 64 -21.80 -1.38 15.85
CA PRO A 64 -20.88 -2.49 16.01
C PRO A 64 -19.57 -2.26 15.25
N HIS A 65 -18.48 -2.66 15.87
CA HIS A 65 -17.12 -2.61 15.32
C HIS A 65 -16.44 -3.95 15.55
N ILE A 66 -15.67 -4.40 14.59
CA ILE A 66 -14.85 -5.61 14.67
C ILE A 66 -13.41 -5.26 15.00
N LEU A 67 -12.74 -6.13 15.75
CA LEU A 67 -11.33 -6.01 16.07
C LEU A 67 -10.50 -6.43 14.85
N GLU A 68 -9.57 -5.57 14.44
CA GLU A 68 -8.57 -5.85 13.43
C GLU A 68 -7.17 -5.72 14.02
N THR A 69 -6.29 -6.67 13.70
CA THR A 69 -4.90 -6.66 14.14
C THR A 69 -4.02 -5.85 13.20
N ALA A 70 -2.97 -5.27 13.74
CA ALA A 70 -1.97 -4.58 12.95
C ALA A 70 -1.26 -5.53 11.96
N LEU A 71 -0.76 -4.97 10.87
CA LEU A 71 0.05 -5.67 9.89
C LEU A 71 1.47 -5.13 9.92
N THR A 72 2.44 -6.01 10.22
CA THR A 72 3.87 -5.74 10.13
C THR A 72 4.52 -6.77 9.22
N ALA A 73 5.64 -6.41 8.61
CA ALA A 73 6.40 -7.29 7.73
C ALA A 73 7.89 -7.21 8.03
N ASP A 74 8.65 -8.26 7.70
CA ASP A 74 10.10 -8.21 7.82
C ASP A 74 10.70 -7.27 6.77
N PHE A 75 10.13 -7.25 5.56
CA PHE A 75 10.53 -6.38 4.47
C PHE A 75 9.34 -5.62 3.91
N SER A 76 9.56 -4.35 3.56
CA SER A 76 8.64 -3.53 2.78
C SER A 76 9.35 -2.99 1.54
N PHE A 77 8.70 -3.12 0.39
CA PHE A 77 9.19 -2.58 -0.87
C PHE A 77 8.27 -1.46 -1.32
N VAL A 78 8.82 -0.27 -1.48
CA VAL A 78 8.06 0.91 -1.87
C VAL A 78 8.71 1.61 -3.05
N LYS A 79 7.89 2.27 -3.86
CA LYS A 79 8.37 3.08 -4.97
C LYS A 79 8.03 4.54 -4.75
N ALA A 80 9.04 5.41 -4.82
CA ALA A 80 8.89 6.85 -4.74
C ALA A 80 9.37 7.54 -6.02
N TRP A 81 8.98 8.80 -6.19
CA TRP A 81 9.48 9.63 -7.28
C TRP A 81 10.90 10.10 -7.00
N LYS A 82 11.10 10.75 -5.85
CA LYS A 82 12.41 11.23 -5.42
C LYS A 82 12.76 10.70 -4.05
N GLY A 83 14.03 10.50 -3.82
CA GLY A 83 14.56 10.19 -2.51
C GLY A 83 15.92 10.82 -2.31
N ASP A 84 16.31 11.03 -1.07
CA ASP A 84 17.66 11.45 -0.74
C ASP A 84 18.47 10.32 -0.09
N THR A 85 19.78 10.52 0.00
CA THR A 85 20.70 9.52 0.60
C THR A 85 20.46 9.30 2.10
N ALA A 86 19.66 10.15 2.77
CA ALA A 86 19.19 9.93 4.14
C ALA A 86 17.88 9.12 4.23
N GLY A 87 17.30 8.75 3.07
CA GLY A 87 16.09 7.92 3.00
C GLY A 87 14.77 8.69 2.99
N ASN A 88 14.79 10.02 2.94
CA ASN A 88 13.56 10.80 2.82
C ASN A 88 12.94 10.62 1.43
N LEU A 89 11.61 10.47 1.37
CA LEU A 89 10.91 10.14 0.13
C LEU A 89 9.82 11.15 -0.22
N ILE A 90 9.73 11.47 -1.53
CA ILE A 90 8.65 12.23 -2.14
C ILE A 90 7.95 11.33 -3.16
N TYR A 91 6.63 11.20 -3.04
CA TYR A 91 5.80 10.45 -3.97
C TYR A 91 5.09 11.37 -4.96
N LYS A 92 4.79 10.85 -6.14
CA LYS A 92 4.07 11.57 -7.20
C LYS A 92 2.77 10.85 -7.55
N GLY A 93 1.68 11.61 -7.66
CA GLY A 93 0.38 11.09 -8.05
C GLY A 93 -0.12 9.97 -7.13
N THR A 94 -0.63 8.90 -7.72
CA THR A 94 -1.26 7.76 -7.01
C THR A 94 -0.28 6.92 -6.19
N ALA A 95 1.03 7.01 -6.43
CA ALA A 95 2.04 6.33 -5.62
C ALA A 95 2.02 6.78 -4.15
N ARG A 96 1.47 7.96 -3.86
CA ARG A 96 1.29 8.47 -2.50
C ARG A 96 0.24 7.70 -1.68
N ASN A 97 -0.54 6.82 -2.28
CA ASN A 97 -1.65 6.13 -1.61
C ASN A 97 -1.15 5.15 -0.52
N PHE A 98 -0.61 4.00 -0.91
CA PHE A 98 -0.20 2.95 0.03
C PHE A 98 1.28 2.99 0.42
N ASN A 99 2.16 3.48 -0.46
CA ASN A 99 3.61 3.42 -0.22
C ASN A 99 4.06 4.03 1.11
N PRO A 100 3.54 5.19 1.58
CA PRO A 100 3.92 5.75 2.88
C PRO A 100 3.57 4.82 4.05
N LEU A 101 2.40 4.19 4.00
CA LEU A 101 1.93 3.30 5.06
C LEU A 101 2.71 1.99 5.08
N MET A 102 2.99 1.44 3.89
CA MET A 102 3.80 0.23 3.75
C MET A 102 5.25 0.46 4.19
N ALA A 103 5.81 1.64 3.91
CA ALA A 103 7.15 1.98 4.38
C ALA A 103 7.26 1.94 5.92
N MET A 104 6.18 2.28 6.63
CA MET A 104 6.14 2.24 8.09
C MET A 104 5.98 0.81 8.64
N ALA A 105 5.32 -0.08 7.90
CA ALA A 105 4.95 -1.42 8.37
C ALA A 105 6.11 -2.42 8.32
N GLY A 106 7.15 -2.17 7.52
CA GLY A 106 8.31 -3.05 7.38
C GLY A 106 9.36 -2.80 8.46
N LYS A 107 9.98 -3.88 8.96
CA LYS A 107 11.19 -3.78 9.78
C LYS A 107 12.37 -3.24 8.95
N ILE A 108 12.46 -3.68 7.71
CA ILE A 108 13.43 -3.21 6.72
C ILE A 108 12.68 -2.75 5.49
N THR A 109 12.68 -1.44 5.25
CA THR A 109 12.07 -0.85 4.07
C THR A 109 13.12 -0.57 3.01
N VAL A 110 12.89 -1.10 1.82
CA VAL A 110 13.67 -0.87 0.61
C VAL A 110 12.87 0.05 -0.30
N ALA A 111 13.39 1.24 -0.55
CA ALA A 111 12.75 2.21 -1.42
C ALA A 111 13.44 2.26 -2.78
N GLU A 112 12.68 2.04 -3.86
CA GLU A 112 13.11 2.33 -5.22
C GLU A 112 12.68 3.76 -5.57
N VAL A 113 13.60 4.58 -6.09
CA VAL A 113 13.33 5.96 -6.48
C VAL A 113 13.69 6.20 -7.95
N GLU A 114 12.97 7.11 -8.60
CA GLU A 114 13.30 7.52 -9.98
C GLU A 114 14.47 8.50 -10.00
N GLU A 115 14.57 9.36 -8.98
CA GLU A 115 15.63 10.35 -8.82
C GLU A 115 16.20 10.27 -7.39
N LEU A 116 17.48 9.99 -7.27
CA LEU A 116 18.21 9.98 -6.01
C LEU A 116 19.09 11.25 -5.93
N VAL A 117 18.92 11.97 -4.82
CA VAL A 117 19.67 13.21 -4.57
C VAL A 117 20.45 13.12 -3.25
N GLU A 118 21.39 14.03 -3.05
CA GLU A 118 22.11 14.15 -1.78
C GLU A 118 21.19 14.57 -0.64
N ALA A 119 21.52 14.14 0.58
CA ALA A 119 20.79 14.52 1.79
C ALA A 119 20.73 16.06 1.93
N GLY A 120 19.55 16.56 2.26
CA GLY A 120 19.28 18.00 2.41
C GLY A 120 18.98 18.74 1.10
N LYS A 121 18.93 18.05 -0.05
CA LYS A 121 18.54 18.65 -1.33
C LYS A 121 17.04 18.60 -1.61
N LEU A 122 16.28 17.78 -0.87
CA LEU A 122 14.84 17.80 -0.94
C LEU A 122 14.26 18.94 -0.10
N ASP A 123 13.19 19.56 -0.59
CA ASP A 123 12.42 20.53 0.21
C ASP A 123 11.78 19.80 1.41
N PRO A 124 12.12 20.16 2.66
CA PRO A 124 11.59 19.50 3.84
C PRO A 124 10.06 19.57 3.95
N ASN A 125 9.43 20.59 3.35
CA ASN A 125 7.97 20.71 3.33
C ASN A 125 7.28 19.74 2.37
N GLN A 126 8.02 19.09 1.47
CA GLN A 126 7.50 18.14 0.49
C GLN A 126 7.78 16.68 0.85
N ILE A 127 8.51 16.41 1.93
CA ILE A 127 8.81 15.05 2.36
C ILE A 127 7.53 14.36 2.84
N HIS A 128 7.18 13.24 2.20
CA HIS A 128 6.00 12.45 2.53
C HIS A 128 6.32 11.28 3.47
N THR A 129 7.50 10.68 3.33
CA THR A 129 7.99 9.62 4.23
C THR A 129 9.37 10.04 4.74
N PRO A 130 9.53 10.25 6.05
CA PRO A 130 10.83 10.53 6.66
C PRO A 130 11.78 9.34 6.53
N GLY A 131 13.07 9.63 6.41
CA GLY A 131 14.13 8.63 6.21
C GLY A 131 14.24 7.60 7.34
N ILE A 132 13.75 7.90 8.54
CA ILE A 132 13.71 6.96 9.67
C ILE A 132 12.99 5.64 9.33
N PHE A 133 12.06 5.66 8.37
CA PHE A 133 11.32 4.47 7.93
C PHE A 133 11.99 3.74 6.78
N VAL A 134 13.12 4.26 6.22
CA VAL A 134 13.76 3.71 5.03
C VAL A 134 15.18 3.30 5.34
N GLN A 135 15.45 2.00 5.34
CA GLN A 135 16.77 1.44 5.66
C GLN A 135 17.63 1.24 4.41
N ARG A 136 17.01 1.13 3.24
CA ARG A 136 17.71 0.93 1.97
C ARG A 136 17.04 1.72 0.87
N ILE A 137 17.85 2.39 0.04
CA ILE A 137 17.36 3.14 -1.11
C ILE A 137 18.15 2.74 -2.35
N VAL A 138 17.45 2.60 -3.47
CA VAL A 138 18.04 2.26 -4.76
C VAL A 138 17.41 3.15 -5.84
N GLN A 139 18.24 3.68 -6.73
CA GLN A 139 17.74 4.37 -7.90
C GLN A 139 17.42 3.35 -8.99
N GLY A 140 16.17 3.32 -9.43
CA GLY A 140 15.74 2.50 -10.54
C GLY A 140 16.20 3.08 -11.89
N VAL A 141 16.58 2.21 -12.80
CA VAL A 141 17.00 2.57 -14.15
C VAL A 141 16.24 1.73 -15.17
N ASN A 142 16.02 2.28 -16.36
CA ASN A 142 15.43 1.56 -17.49
C ASN A 142 14.06 0.92 -17.18
N TYR A 143 13.11 1.74 -16.68
CA TYR A 143 11.76 1.28 -16.40
C TYR A 143 11.08 0.76 -17.66
N GLU A 144 10.84 -0.54 -17.73
CA GLU A 144 10.13 -1.20 -18.81
C GLU A 144 8.87 -1.88 -18.29
N LYS A 145 7.71 -1.52 -18.84
CA LYS A 145 6.44 -2.20 -18.54
C LYS A 145 6.31 -3.46 -19.40
N ARG A 146 6.73 -4.60 -18.88
CA ARG A 146 6.71 -5.86 -19.62
C ARG A 146 5.38 -6.59 -19.60
N ILE A 147 4.51 -6.29 -18.64
CA ILE A 147 3.29 -7.06 -18.34
C ILE A 147 2.03 -6.36 -18.83
N GLU A 148 1.97 -5.03 -18.79
CA GLU A 148 0.82 -4.26 -19.27
C GLU A 148 0.92 -3.96 -20.77
N GLN A 149 -0.01 -4.53 -21.54
CA GLN A 149 -0.25 -4.10 -22.91
C GLN A 149 -1.20 -2.91 -22.94
N LEU A 150 -1.00 -2.01 -23.88
CA LEU A 150 -1.86 -0.86 -24.11
C LEU A 150 -3.23 -1.37 -24.59
N THR A 151 -4.23 -1.43 -23.71
CA THR A 151 -5.57 -1.93 -23.99
C THR A 151 -6.56 -0.83 -24.39
N VAL A 152 -6.17 0.45 -24.31
CA VAL A 152 -7.00 1.59 -24.69
C VAL A 152 -6.83 1.93 -26.16
N ARG A 153 -7.96 2.10 -26.87
CA ARG A 153 -7.95 2.60 -28.23
C ARG A 153 -7.37 4.02 -28.26
N LYS A 154 -6.44 4.29 -29.17
CA LYS A 154 -6.05 5.68 -29.48
C LYS A 154 -7.31 6.43 -29.91
N LYS A 155 -7.61 7.58 -29.28
CA LYS A 155 -8.60 8.51 -29.82
C LYS A 155 -8.11 8.92 -31.20
N THR A 156 -8.82 8.52 -32.25
CA THR A 156 -8.67 9.14 -33.56
C THR A 156 -9.16 10.57 -33.38
N HIS A 157 -8.27 11.53 -33.44
CA HIS A 157 -8.67 12.91 -33.65
C HIS A 157 -9.29 12.95 -35.06
N ASP A 158 -10.60 13.10 -35.11
CA ASP A 158 -11.28 13.49 -36.35
C ASP A 158 -10.68 14.82 -36.78
N VAL A 159 -9.86 14.76 -37.82
CA VAL A 159 -9.43 15.93 -38.55
C VAL A 159 -10.68 16.45 -39.25
N LYS A 160 -11.19 17.63 -38.80
CA LYS A 160 -12.11 18.44 -39.58
C LYS A 160 -11.33 19.26 -40.57
#